data_8c43a8aa2bb25cc051c3cc0459ac5cc8
#
_entry.id   8c43a8aa2bb25cc051c3cc0459ac5cc8
#
_cell.length_a   1.000
_cell.length_b   1.000
_cell.length_c   1.000
_cell.angle_alpha   90.00
_cell.angle_beta   90.00
_cell.angle_gamma   90.00
#
_symmetry.space_group_name_H-M   'P 1'
#
loop_
_entity.id
_entity.type
_entity.pdbx_description
1 polymer ?
#
loop_
_entity_poly.entity_id
_entity_poly.type
_entity_poly.pdbx_seq_one_letter_code
_entity_poly.pdbx_strand_id
1 'polypeptide(L)'
;MSVIEINNLTKYYGKSRGIIDVSFNVEAGEIFGFIGPNGAGKSTTIRTLLGLIKPTSGEALIFGKDCFTEGKEILKDVGYLPSEVFYYEGMKVIDLLKYSASFYKKDCSRRIYELAEIMDLDLNKRVEELSFGNKKKVGIVQGLLHEPKLIILDEPTSGLDPLMQQKFFELIRQENQKGVTVFFSSHILSEVQKLCNRVGIIKEGRIVKIETIENLRSENYKRIIVETDTVLSHDYFNIEGVSDFTTNNHTYSFLYKGDINLIIKKISSLNIKNITIHEPDLEEIFMHYYEKGE
;
A
#
# COMPACT_ATOMS: atom_id res chain seq x y z
N MET A 1 -6.02 -15.48 -13.01
CA MET A 1 -4.68 -16.14 -13.05
C MET A 1 -3.73 -15.26 -12.26
N SER A 2 -3.16 -15.83 -11.20
CA SER A 2 -2.30 -15.06 -10.31
C SER A 2 -1.00 -14.66 -11.00
N VAL A 3 -0.60 -13.41 -10.82
CA VAL A 3 0.68 -12.85 -11.29
C VAL A 3 1.73 -12.92 -10.18
N ILE A 4 1.31 -12.68 -8.94
CA ILE A 4 2.15 -12.87 -7.74
C ILE A 4 1.48 -13.93 -6.87
N GLU A 5 2.27 -14.89 -6.40
CA GLU A 5 1.84 -15.92 -5.44
C GLU A 5 2.88 -16.01 -4.32
N ILE A 6 2.44 -15.87 -3.10
CA ILE A 6 3.30 -15.94 -1.91
C ILE A 6 2.70 -16.98 -0.96
N ASN A 7 3.52 -17.96 -0.57
CA ASN A 7 3.12 -19.07 0.27
C ASN A 7 4.05 -19.18 1.49
N ASN A 8 3.51 -18.88 2.68
CA ASN A 8 4.17 -18.99 3.98
C ASN A 8 5.55 -18.32 4.02
N LEU A 9 5.70 -17.19 3.32
CA LEU A 9 6.97 -16.50 3.14
C LEU A 9 7.44 -15.89 4.46
N THR A 10 8.65 -16.27 4.89
CA THR A 10 9.25 -15.83 6.15
C THR A 10 10.66 -15.32 5.90
N LYS A 11 10.98 -14.18 6.51
CA LYS A 11 12.33 -13.60 6.52
C LYS A 11 12.72 -13.09 7.89
N TYR A 12 13.79 -13.63 8.42
CA TYR A 12 14.48 -13.10 9.60
C TYR A 12 15.83 -12.48 9.21
N TYR A 13 16.22 -11.44 9.91
CA TYR A 13 17.54 -10.81 9.86
C TYR A 13 18.30 -11.15 11.15
N GLY A 14 18.97 -12.30 11.17
CA GLY A 14 19.49 -12.87 12.39
C GLY A 14 18.37 -13.15 13.41
N LYS A 15 18.37 -12.43 14.53
CA LYS A 15 17.31 -12.51 15.55
C LYS A 15 16.16 -11.51 15.31
N SER A 16 16.36 -10.56 14.41
CA SER A 16 15.36 -9.52 14.14
C SER A 16 14.33 -10.01 13.14
N ARG A 17 13.08 -9.71 13.42
CA ARG A 17 11.93 -10.00 12.58
C ARG A 17 11.95 -9.14 11.30
N GLY A 18 11.73 -9.76 10.15
CA GLY A 18 11.33 -9.11 8.90
C GLY A 18 9.85 -9.38 8.62
N ILE A 19 9.54 -10.54 8.02
CA ILE A 19 8.17 -11.02 7.74
C ILE A 19 8.04 -12.46 8.23
N ILE A 20 6.82 -12.85 8.61
CA ILE A 20 6.53 -14.15 9.19
C ILE A 20 5.25 -14.69 8.57
N ASP A 21 5.35 -15.84 7.90
CA ASP A 21 4.24 -16.63 7.40
C ASP A 21 3.27 -15.82 6.52
N VAL A 22 3.85 -14.97 5.65
CA VAL A 22 3.08 -14.12 4.73
C VAL A 22 2.57 -14.98 3.58
N SER A 23 1.27 -14.96 3.34
CA SER A 23 0.62 -15.68 2.24
C SER A 23 -0.45 -14.80 1.59
N PHE A 24 -0.36 -14.58 0.30
CA PHE A 24 -1.38 -13.92 -0.53
C PHE A 24 -1.09 -14.10 -2.02
N ASN A 25 -2.07 -13.74 -2.83
CA ASN A 25 -1.93 -13.70 -4.29
C ASN A 25 -2.36 -12.34 -4.86
N VAL A 26 -1.85 -12.00 -6.04
CA VAL A 26 -2.28 -10.85 -6.84
C VAL A 26 -2.67 -11.32 -8.22
N GLU A 27 -3.88 -10.98 -8.64
CA GLU A 27 -4.43 -11.43 -9.92
C GLU A 27 -3.96 -10.54 -11.09
N ALA A 28 -3.99 -11.10 -12.30
CA ALA A 28 -3.64 -10.38 -13.52
C ALA A 28 -4.56 -9.17 -13.72
N GLY A 29 -3.97 -8.00 -14.01
CA GLY A 29 -4.69 -6.74 -14.19
C GLY A 29 -5.23 -6.11 -12.91
N GLU A 30 -4.89 -6.65 -11.75
CA GLU A 30 -5.28 -6.09 -10.45
C GLU A 30 -4.34 -4.95 -10.04
N ILE A 31 -4.90 -3.93 -9.38
CA ILE A 31 -4.12 -2.99 -8.56
C ILE A 31 -4.30 -3.42 -7.09
N PHE A 32 -3.29 -4.09 -6.57
CA PHE A 32 -3.27 -4.60 -5.20
C PHE A 32 -2.51 -3.65 -4.28
N GLY A 33 -3.17 -3.16 -3.24
CA GLY A 33 -2.59 -2.34 -2.20
C GLY A 33 -1.94 -3.19 -1.10
N PHE A 34 -0.75 -2.80 -0.64
CA PHE A 34 -0.07 -3.45 0.47
C PHE A 34 0.24 -2.42 1.54
N ILE A 35 -0.60 -2.36 2.57
CA ILE A 35 -0.60 -1.27 3.54
C ILE A 35 -0.14 -1.72 4.92
N GLY A 36 0.61 -0.85 5.58
CA GLY A 36 1.09 -1.08 6.94
C GLY A 36 1.99 0.05 7.42
N PRO A 37 2.17 0.22 8.75
CA PRO A 37 3.06 1.23 9.29
C PRO A 37 4.52 0.99 8.89
N ASN A 38 5.37 1.96 9.22
CA ASN A 38 6.81 1.81 9.02
C ASN A 38 7.32 0.64 9.87
N GLY A 39 8.19 -0.19 9.28
CA GLY A 39 8.69 -1.40 9.94
C GLY A 39 7.72 -2.60 9.94
N ALA A 40 6.52 -2.49 9.34
CA ALA A 40 5.56 -3.60 9.28
C ALA A 40 6.03 -4.80 8.43
N GLY A 41 7.00 -4.60 7.52
CA GLY A 41 7.53 -5.66 6.65
C GLY A 41 7.28 -5.43 5.16
N LYS A 42 6.67 -4.30 4.74
CA LYS A 42 6.35 -3.98 3.33
C LYS A 42 7.55 -4.12 2.40
N SER A 43 8.60 -3.34 2.63
CA SER A 43 9.82 -3.37 1.80
C SER A 43 10.56 -4.71 1.90
N THR A 44 10.47 -5.43 3.03
CA THR A 44 11.03 -6.78 3.15
C THR A 44 10.31 -7.73 2.21
N THR A 45 8.98 -7.71 2.17
CA THR A 45 8.17 -8.51 1.24
C THR A 45 8.54 -8.19 -0.21
N ILE A 46 8.57 -6.91 -0.58
CA ILE A 46 8.91 -6.46 -1.93
C ILE A 46 10.32 -6.91 -2.34
N ARG A 47 11.32 -6.69 -1.48
CA ARG A 47 12.70 -7.08 -1.78
C ARG A 47 12.86 -8.59 -1.91
N THR A 48 12.06 -9.36 -1.17
CA THR A 48 12.04 -10.82 -1.29
C THR A 48 11.41 -11.24 -2.62
N LEU A 49 10.28 -10.65 -3.01
CA LEU A 49 9.64 -10.87 -4.32
C LEU A 49 10.56 -10.56 -5.51
N LEU A 50 11.38 -9.53 -5.39
CA LEU A 50 12.34 -9.15 -6.43
C LEU A 50 13.63 -9.99 -6.41
N GLY A 51 13.73 -11.00 -5.52
CA GLY A 51 14.94 -11.81 -5.38
C GLY A 51 16.14 -11.07 -4.80
N LEU A 52 15.97 -9.83 -4.32
CA LEU A 52 17.05 -9.00 -3.76
C LEU A 52 17.51 -9.50 -2.37
N ILE A 53 16.62 -10.18 -1.65
CA ILE A 53 16.94 -10.84 -0.38
C ILE A 53 16.36 -12.26 -0.37
N LYS A 54 17.15 -13.22 0.10
CA LYS A 54 16.73 -14.62 0.21
C LYS A 54 15.80 -14.80 1.41
N PRO A 55 14.65 -15.49 1.29
CA PRO A 55 13.79 -15.81 2.43
C PRO A 55 14.48 -16.78 3.39
N THR A 56 13.96 -16.86 4.60
CA THR A 56 14.33 -17.90 5.57
C THR A 56 13.58 -19.19 5.28
N SER A 57 12.30 -19.08 4.88
CA SER A 57 11.44 -20.19 4.46
C SER A 57 10.26 -19.66 3.63
N GLY A 58 9.49 -20.56 3.04
CA GLY A 58 8.36 -20.25 2.18
C GLY A 58 8.76 -20.02 0.73
N GLU A 59 7.79 -19.71 -0.10
CA GLU A 59 7.90 -19.62 -1.54
C GLU A 59 7.29 -18.32 -2.06
N ALA A 60 7.87 -17.77 -3.12
CA ALA A 60 7.34 -16.61 -3.84
C ALA A 60 7.51 -16.82 -5.33
N LEU A 61 6.40 -16.70 -6.07
CA LEU A 61 6.35 -16.84 -7.52
C LEU A 61 5.86 -15.53 -8.15
N ILE A 62 6.46 -15.17 -9.28
CA ILE A 62 5.95 -14.13 -10.18
C ILE A 62 5.83 -14.72 -11.57
N PHE A 63 4.67 -14.58 -12.20
CA PHE A 63 4.32 -15.22 -13.49
C PHE A 63 4.50 -16.75 -13.47
N GLY A 64 4.25 -17.39 -12.31
CA GLY A 64 4.46 -18.83 -12.10
C GLY A 64 5.92 -19.26 -12.01
N LYS A 65 6.88 -18.32 -11.95
CA LYS A 65 8.32 -18.55 -11.85
C LYS A 65 8.82 -18.24 -10.45
N ASP A 66 9.74 -19.06 -9.95
CA ASP A 66 10.35 -18.86 -8.64
C ASP A 66 11.25 -17.61 -8.61
N CYS A 67 10.98 -16.72 -7.66
CA CYS A 67 11.64 -15.42 -7.55
C CYS A 67 13.16 -15.50 -7.33
N PHE A 68 13.67 -16.63 -6.82
CA PHE A 68 15.10 -16.77 -6.50
C PHE A 68 15.88 -17.48 -7.59
N THR A 69 15.29 -18.49 -8.23
CA THR A 69 15.97 -19.29 -9.25
C THR A 69 15.79 -18.72 -10.64
N GLU A 70 14.68 -18.01 -10.90
CA GLU A 70 14.34 -17.44 -12.21
C GLU A 70 14.26 -15.90 -12.22
N GLY A 71 14.75 -15.23 -11.19
CA GLY A 71 14.63 -13.78 -11.00
C GLY A 71 15.06 -12.95 -12.21
N LYS A 72 16.12 -13.36 -12.91
CA LYS A 72 16.60 -12.67 -14.13
C LYS A 72 15.55 -12.66 -15.25
N GLU A 73 14.80 -13.73 -15.42
CA GLU A 73 13.74 -13.81 -16.43
C GLU A 73 12.51 -13.00 -16.01
N ILE A 74 12.17 -13.06 -14.73
CA ILE A 74 11.06 -12.31 -14.11
C ILE A 74 11.28 -10.81 -14.30
N LEU A 75 12.46 -10.30 -13.93
CA LEU A 75 12.78 -8.87 -13.94
C LEU A 75 12.73 -8.20 -15.31
N LYS A 76 12.72 -8.97 -16.42
CA LYS A 76 12.51 -8.41 -17.76
C LYS A 76 11.12 -7.81 -17.96
N ASP A 77 10.12 -8.36 -17.26
CA ASP A 77 8.72 -7.96 -17.36
C ASP A 77 8.22 -7.22 -16.10
N VAL A 78 9.13 -6.89 -15.16
CA VAL A 78 8.81 -6.19 -13.91
C VAL A 78 9.40 -4.80 -13.90
N GLY A 79 8.54 -3.80 -13.67
CA GLY A 79 8.94 -2.43 -13.33
C GLY A 79 9.00 -2.26 -11.83
N TYR A 80 10.09 -1.72 -11.31
CA TYR A 80 10.25 -1.50 -9.87
C TYR A 80 10.60 -0.06 -9.54
N LEU A 81 9.87 0.52 -8.61
CA LEU A 81 10.20 1.81 -8.00
C LEU A 81 10.44 1.61 -6.50
N PRO A 82 11.67 1.73 -6.02
CA PRO A 82 11.98 1.65 -4.59
C PRO A 82 11.51 2.90 -3.84
N SER A 83 11.35 2.76 -2.52
CA SER A 83 11.04 3.89 -1.61
C SER A 83 12.09 5.00 -1.71
N GLU A 84 13.36 4.63 -1.77
CA GLU A 84 14.49 5.53 -1.96
C GLU A 84 15.22 5.21 -3.25
N VAL A 85 15.59 6.26 -3.99
CA VAL A 85 16.31 6.14 -5.27
C VAL A 85 17.70 6.72 -5.14
N PHE A 86 18.70 5.95 -5.58
CA PHE A 86 20.11 6.36 -5.62
C PHE A 86 20.61 6.22 -7.05
N TYR A 87 21.29 7.22 -7.54
CA TYR A 87 21.78 7.27 -8.90
C TYR A 87 23.27 7.60 -8.96
N TYR A 88 23.91 7.22 -10.07
CA TYR A 88 25.27 7.65 -10.37
C TYR A 88 25.32 9.15 -10.57
N GLU A 89 26.23 9.82 -9.87
CA GLU A 89 26.51 11.23 -10.05
C GLU A 89 27.21 11.48 -11.39
N GLY A 90 27.08 12.71 -11.91
CA GLY A 90 27.73 13.12 -13.16
C GLY A 90 27.00 12.76 -14.45
N MET A 91 25.97 11.93 -14.43
CA MET A 91 25.18 11.60 -15.61
C MET A 91 24.02 12.59 -15.82
N LYS A 92 23.69 12.87 -17.10
CA LYS A 92 22.40 13.50 -17.41
C LYS A 92 21.27 12.50 -17.24
N VAL A 93 20.06 13.01 -16.94
CA VAL A 93 18.86 12.17 -16.79
C VAL A 93 18.62 11.31 -18.03
N ILE A 94 18.72 11.89 -19.22
CA ILE A 94 18.54 11.14 -20.48
C ILE A 94 19.55 10.00 -20.64
N ASP A 95 20.81 10.23 -20.25
CA ASP A 95 21.87 9.22 -20.40
C ASP A 95 21.65 8.06 -19.40
N LEU A 96 21.22 8.37 -18.17
CA LEU A 96 20.84 7.39 -17.17
C LEU A 96 19.64 6.53 -17.65
N LEU A 97 18.61 7.16 -18.23
CA LEU A 97 17.43 6.44 -18.72
C LEU A 97 17.76 5.58 -19.95
N LYS A 98 18.61 6.07 -20.87
CA LYS A 98 19.12 5.26 -22.00
C LYS A 98 19.99 4.09 -21.53
N TYR A 99 20.83 4.30 -20.51
CA TYR A 99 21.59 3.23 -19.88
C TYR A 99 20.67 2.17 -19.29
N SER A 100 19.64 2.58 -18.55
CA SER A 100 18.63 1.65 -18.02
C SER A 100 17.89 0.91 -19.15
N ALA A 101 17.53 1.60 -20.21
CA ALA A 101 16.87 1.01 -21.39
C ALA A 101 17.73 -0.07 -22.08
N SER A 102 19.08 0.06 -22.03
CA SER A 102 20.01 -0.89 -22.66
C SER A 102 19.95 -2.31 -22.09
N PHE A 103 19.38 -2.50 -20.89
CA PHE A 103 19.19 -3.83 -20.31
C PHE A 103 18.00 -4.59 -20.93
N TYR A 104 17.13 -3.89 -21.66
CA TYR A 104 15.96 -4.49 -22.30
C TYR A 104 16.18 -4.66 -23.81
N LYS A 105 15.71 -5.75 -24.39
CA LYS A 105 15.78 -6.03 -25.84
C LYS A 105 14.68 -5.28 -26.62
N LYS A 106 14.45 -4.01 -26.28
CA LYS A 106 13.37 -3.20 -26.83
C LYS A 106 13.84 -1.76 -26.99
N ASP A 107 13.42 -1.08 -28.04
CA ASP A 107 13.60 0.36 -28.16
C ASP A 107 12.63 1.09 -27.22
N CYS A 108 13.18 1.65 -26.17
CA CYS A 108 12.43 2.41 -25.16
C CYS A 108 12.49 3.94 -25.41
N SER A 109 13.13 4.39 -26.49
CA SER A 109 13.41 5.82 -26.72
C SER A 109 12.13 6.66 -26.71
N ARG A 110 11.11 6.26 -27.46
CA ARG A 110 9.84 6.98 -27.51
C ARG A 110 9.18 7.03 -26.12
N ARG A 111 9.17 5.91 -25.42
CA ARG A 111 8.52 5.79 -24.11
C ARG A 111 9.21 6.64 -23.04
N ILE A 112 10.52 6.81 -23.09
CA ILE A 112 11.27 7.72 -22.21
C ILE A 112 10.74 9.16 -22.32
N TYR A 113 10.59 9.67 -23.55
CA TYR A 113 10.11 11.04 -23.76
C TYR A 113 8.64 11.21 -23.33
N GLU A 114 7.76 10.25 -23.66
CA GLU A 114 6.36 10.26 -23.24
C GLU A 114 6.22 10.32 -21.71
N LEU A 115 6.95 9.45 -21.00
CA LEU A 115 6.90 9.41 -19.54
C LEU A 115 7.54 10.66 -18.90
N ALA A 116 8.61 11.18 -19.49
CA ALA A 116 9.25 12.41 -19.03
C ALA A 116 8.31 13.62 -19.17
N GLU A 117 7.54 13.71 -20.23
CA GLU A 117 6.53 14.75 -20.43
C GLU A 117 5.41 14.63 -19.39
N ILE A 118 4.86 13.44 -19.17
CA ILE A 118 3.81 13.19 -18.17
C ILE A 118 4.28 13.61 -16.77
N MET A 119 5.51 13.24 -16.41
CA MET A 119 6.09 13.49 -15.09
C MET A 119 6.75 14.88 -14.97
N ASP A 120 6.70 15.70 -16.01
CA ASP A 120 7.33 17.03 -16.00
C ASP A 120 8.81 16.95 -15.59
N LEU A 121 9.56 16.07 -16.28
CA LEU A 121 10.94 15.74 -15.97
C LEU A 121 11.90 16.31 -17.02
N ASP A 122 12.82 17.18 -16.60
CA ASP A 122 13.86 17.72 -17.48
C ASP A 122 14.97 16.68 -17.72
N LEU A 123 14.99 16.17 -18.94
CA LEU A 123 15.94 15.14 -19.37
C LEU A 123 17.39 15.64 -19.54
N ASN A 124 17.61 16.95 -19.64
CA ASN A 124 18.92 17.53 -19.90
C ASN A 124 19.70 17.87 -18.62
N LYS A 125 19.01 17.93 -17.46
CA LYS A 125 19.65 18.17 -16.17
C LYS A 125 20.56 17.03 -15.77
N ARG A 126 21.57 17.35 -14.95
CA ARG A 126 22.37 16.31 -14.27
C ARG A 126 21.61 15.76 -13.06
N VAL A 127 21.83 14.49 -12.77
CA VAL A 127 21.13 13.80 -11.69
C VAL A 127 21.42 14.40 -10.31
N GLU A 128 22.65 14.87 -10.09
CA GLU A 128 23.04 15.55 -8.85
C GLU A 128 22.33 16.89 -8.62
N GLU A 129 21.89 17.56 -9.68
CA GLU A 129 21.16 18.83 -9.63
C GLU A 129 19.66 18.67 -9.27
N LEU A 130 19.18 17.41 -9.24
CA LEU A 130 17.78 17.13 -9.02
C LEU A 130 17.42 17.15 -7.52
N SER A 131 16.28 17.78 -7.20
CA SER A 131 15.65 17.62 -5.89
C SER A 131 15.23 16.15 -5.65
N PHE A 132 14.96 15.79 -4.40
CA PHE A 132 14.49 14.46 -4.03
C PHE A 132 13.25 14.04 -4.85
N GLY A 133 12.25 14.93 -4.98
CA GLY A 133 11.07 14.66 -5.79
C GLY A 133 11.36 14.45 -7.28
N ASN A 134 12.30 15.22 -7.86
CA ASN A 134 12.70 15.01 -9.26
C ASN A 134 13.50 13.71 -9.44
N LYS A 135 14.32 13.30 -8.47
CA LYS A 135 14.95 11.96 -8.47
C LYS A 135 13.92 10.86 -8.44
N LYS A 136 12.83 11.04 -7.69
CA LYS A 136 11.70 10.11 -7.67
C LYS A 136 11.01 10.00 -9.03
N LYS A 137 10.81 11.12 -9.75
CA LYS A 137 10.28 11.13 -11.13
C LYS A 137 11.19 10.33 -12.09
N VAL A 138 12.50 10.46 -11.95
CA VAL A 138 13.45 9.62 -12.74
C VAL A 138 13.20 8.14 -12.47
N GLY A 139 13.01 7.75 -11.20
CA GLY A 139 12.70 6.35 -10.83
C GLY A 139 11.39 5.85 -11.42
N ILE A 140 10.37 6.70 -11.47
CA ILE A 140 9.09 6.37 -12.11
C ILE A 140 9.30 6.10 -13.60
N VAL A 141 9.98 6.99 -14.31
CA VAL A 141 10.29 6.80 -15.74
C VAL A 141 11.11 5.53 -15.94
N GLN A 142 12.14 5.32 -15.12
CA GLN A 142 13.01 4.15 -15.18
C GLN A 142 12.24 2.83 -14.97
N GLY A 143 11.29 2.79 -14.02
CA GLY A 143 10.49 1.61 -13.76
C GLY A 143 9.47 1.29 -14.85
N LEU A 144 9.10 2.27 -15.70
CA LEU A 144 8.01 2.12 -16.68
C LEU A 144 8.50 2.14 -18.14
N LEU A 145 9.75 2.52 -18.44
CA LEU A 145 10.22 2.77 -19.79
C LEU A 145 10.21 1.52 -20.71
N HIS A 146 10.30 0.32 -20.12
CA HIS A 146 10.31 -0.94 -20.86
C HIS A 146 8.92 -1.58 -21.01
N GLU A 147 7.85 -0.87 -20.57
CA GLU A 147 6.45 -1.34 -20.60
C GLU A 147 6.28 -2.71 -19.93
N PRO A 148 6.50 -2.78 -18.60
CA PRO A 148 6.44 -4.01 -17.84
C PRO A 148 5.02 -4.58 -17.79
N LYS A 149 4.90 -5.89 -17.52
CA LYS A 149 3.62 -6.58 -17.26
C LYS A 149 3.18 -6.49 -15.79
N LEU A 150 4.15 -6.29 -14.90
CA LEU A 150 3.95 -6.08 -13.47
C LEU A 150 4.73 -4.85 -13.01
N ILE A 151 4.08 -3.97 -12.27
CA ILE A 151 4.70 -2.80 -11.65
C ILE A 151 4.67 -3.00 -10.14
N ILE A 152 5.84 -2.95 -9.51
CA ILE A 152 6.00 -3.01 -8.04
C ILE A 152 6.46 -1.64 -7.55
N LEU A 153 5.68 -1.05 -6.64
CA LEU A 153 5.85 0.32 -6.16
C LEU A 153 6.02 0.31 -4.63
N ASP A 154 7.19 0.70 -4.15
CA ASP A 154 7.46 0.80 -2.71
C ASP A 154 7.43 2.27 -2.28
N GLU A 155 6.32 2.69 -1.65
CA GLU A 155 6.06 4.07 -1.23
C GLU A 155 6.33 5.12 -2.33
N PRO A 156 5.68 5.00 -3.50
CA PRO A 156 6.07 5.72 -4.71
C PRO A 156 5.82 7.23 -4.66
N THR A 157 4.92 7.68 -3.82
CA THR A 157 4.48 9.09 -3.72
C THR A 157 5.34 9.94 -2.80
N SER A 158 6.20 9.30 -2.00
CA SER A 158 7.11 9.99 -1.09
C SER A 158 7.97 11.02 -1.82
N GLY A 159 7.88 12.28 -1.38
CA GLY A 159 8.62 13.41 -1.96
C GLY A 159 8.03 14.01 -3.23
N LEU A 160 6.90 13.52 -3.72
CA LEU A 160 6.13 14.16 -4.79
C LEU A 160 5.16 15.18 -4.19
N ASP A 161 5.05 16.34 -4.83
CA ASP A 161 4.01 17.30 -4.51
C ASP A 161 2.60 16.78 -4.90
N PRO A 162 1.51 17.35 -4.37
CA PRO A 162 0.16 16.85 -4.60
C PRO A 162 -0.25 16.77 -6.08
N LEU A 163 0.21 17.70 -6.92
CA LEU A 163 -0.08 17.70 -8.35
C LEU A 163 0.62 16.52 -9.05
N MET A 164 1.90 16.29 -8.72
CA MET A 164 2.65 15.17 -9.25
C MET A 164 2.12 13.82 -8.75
N GLN A 165 1.65 13.72 -7.51
CA GLN A 165 0.97 12.53 -7.02
C GLN A 165 -0.28 12.22 -7.85
N GLN A 166 -1.08 13.23 -8.18
CA GLN A 166 -2.26 13.05 -9.03
C GLN A 166 -1.89 12.54 -10.43
N LYS A 167 -0.90 13.15 -11.10
CA LYS A 167 -0.40 12.70 -12.40
C LYS A 167 0.15 11.28 -12.34
N PHE A 168 0.85 10.94 -11.26
CA PHE A 168 1.36 9.59 -11.04
C PHE A 168 0.23 8.55 -10.91
N PHE A 169 -0.80 8.82 -10.11
CA PHE A 169 -1.94 7.92 -9.98
C PHE A 169 -2.68 7.74 -11.31
N GLU A 170 -2.81 8.80 -12.09
CA GLU A 170 -3.42 8.73 -13.41
C GLU A 170 -2.58 7.89 -14.39
N LEU A 171 -1.27 8.07 -14.39
CA LEU A 171 -0.33 7.24 -15.15
C LEU A 171 -0.47 5.75 -14.78
N ILE A 172 -0.50 5.41 -13.49
CA ILE A 172 -0.64 4.02 -13.04
C ILE A 172 -1.99 3.42 -13.45
N ARG A 173 -3.09 4.20 -13.39
CA ARG A 173 -4.39 3.74 -13.89
C ARG A 173 -4.37 3.48 -15.40
N GLN A 174 -3.72 4.35 -16.17
CA GLN A 174 -3.58 4.17 -17.61
C GLN A 174 -2.77 2.90 -17.96
N GLU A 175 -1.69 2.62 -17.22
CA GLU A 175 -0.95 1.37 -17.39
C GLU A 175 -1.81 0.15 -17.03
N ASN A 176 -2.54 0.22 -15.92
CA ASN A 176 -3.44 -0.86 -15.51
C ASN A 176 -4.57 -1.11 -16.53
N GLN A 177 -5.15 -0.07 -17.13
CA GLN A 177 -6.15 -0.19 -18.19
C GLN A 177 -5.61 -0.91 -19.45
N LYS A 178 -4.28 -0.91 -19.64
CA LYS A 178 -3.61 -1.71 -20.69
C LYS A 178 -3.40 -3.18 -20.28
N GLY A 179 -3.85 -3.57 -19.08
CA GLY A 179 -3.73 -4.92 -18.54
C GLY A 179 -2.51 -5.15 -17.64
N VAL A 180 -1.76 -4.09 -17.30
CA VAL A 180 -0.61 -4.19 -16.40
C VAL A 180 -1.09 -4.43 -14.97
N THR A 181 -0.50 -5.40 -14.29
CA THR A 181 -0.74 -5.67 -12.87
C THR A 181 0.10 -4.72 -12.01
N VAL A 182 -0.46 -4.25 -10.89
CA VAL A 182 0.24 -3.30 -10.02
C VAL A 182 0.23 -3.79 -8.58
N PHE A 183 1.41 -3.87 -7.97
CA PHE A 183 1.59 -4.08 -6.55
C PHE A 183 2.06 -2.77 -5.91
N PHE A 184 1.20 -2.15 -5.11
CA PHE A 184 1.39 -0.79 -4.59
C PHE A 184 1.51 -0.82 -3.07
N SER A 185 2.69 -0.52 -2.52
CA SER A 185 2.85 -0.38 -1.07
C SER A 185 2.75 1.07 -0.62
N SER A 186 2.05 1.29 0.50
CA SER A 186 1.96 2.60 1.15
C SER A 186 1.71 2.45 2.65
N HIS A 187 2.03 3.49 3.41
CA HIS A 187 1.55 3.68 4.78
C HIS A 187 0.41 4.72 4.84
N ILE A 188 0.05 5.30 3.69
CA ILE A 188 -0.99 6.32 3.55
C ILE A 188 -2.25 5.68 2.96
N LEU A 189 -3.28 5.55 3.76
CA LEU A 189 -4.50 4.86 3.38
C LEU A 189 -5.26 5.55 2.24
N SER A 190 -5.31 6.88 2.25
CA SER A 190 -6.01 7.63 1.20
C SER A 190 -5.44 7.42 -0.21
N GLU A 191 -4.18 7.03 -0.32
CA GLU A 191 -3.56 6.65 -1.60
C GLU A 191 -4.07 5.29 -2.08
N VAL A 192 -4.09 4.32 -1.16
CA VAL A 192 -4.60 2.97 -1.44
C VAL A 192 -6.08 3.01 -1.84
N GLN A 193 -6.88 3.80 -1.14
CA GLN A 193 -8.30 4.00 -1.46
C GLN A 193 -8.55 4.58 -2.85
N LYS A 194 -7.67 5.48 -3.29
CA LYS A 194 -7.78 6.13 -4.60
C LYS A 194 -7.39 5.22 -5.75
N LEU A 195 -6.49 4.27 -5.52
CA LEU A 195 -5.85 3.51 -6.59
C LEU A 195 -6.25 2.03 -6.61
N CYS A 196 -6.35 1.39 -5.43
CA CYS A 196 -6.44 -0.06 -5.32
C CYS A 196 -7.87 -0.56 -5.24
N ASN A 197 -8.11 -1.78 -5.72
CA ASN A 197 -9.38 -2.49 -5.61
C ASN A 197 -9.40 -3.40 -4.39
N ARG A 198 -8.28 -4.05 -4.12
CA ARG A 198 -8.07 -4.99 -3.00
C ARG A 198 -6.80 -4.63 -2.25
N VAL A 199 -6.75 -4.94 -0.98
CA VAL A 199 -5.67 -4.55 -0.09
C VAL A 199 -5.29 -5.68 0.85
N GLY A 200 -3.98 -5.84 1.06
CA GLY A 200 -3.41 -6.65 2.13
C GLY A 200 -2.88 -5.74 3.24
N ILE A 201 -3.36 -5.95 4.45
CA ILE A 201 -2.91 -5.22 5.64
C ILE A 201 -1.82 -6.04 6.32
N ILE A 202 -0.63 -5.44 6.45
CA ILE A 202 0.48 -6.07 7.15
C ILE A 202 0.80 -5.33 8.45
N LYS A 203 0.92 -6.08 9.53
CA LYS A 203 1.34 -5.60 10.85
C LYS A 203 2.37 -6.56 11.42
N GLU A 204 3.44 -6.02 11.95
CA GLU A 204 4.47 -6.82 12.63
C GLU A 204 4.96 -8.03 11.82
N GLY A 205 5.11 -7.87 10.50
CA GLY A 205 5.59 -8.92 9.60
C GLY A 205 4.55 -9.98 9.24
N ARG A 206 3.29 -9.85 9.65
CA ARG A 206 2.21 -10.79 9.38
C ARG A 206 1.07 -10.11 8.62
N ILE A 207 0.39 -10.87 7.77
CA ILE A 207 -0.88 -10.40 7.17
C ILE A 207 -1.97 -10.44 8.25
N VAL A 208 -2.61 -9.30 8.45
CA VAL A 208 -3.76 -9.17 9.36
C VAL A 208 -5.06 -9.43 8.60
N LYS A 209 -5.19 -8.84 7.42
CA LYS A 209 -6.41 -8.93 6.61
C LYS A 209 -6.07 -8.79 5.13
N ILE A 210 -6.81 -9.47 4.28
CA ILE A 210 -6.86 -9.23 2.83
C ILE A 210 -8.31 -9.06 2.46
N GLU A 211 -8.65 -7.90 1.86
CA GLU A 211 -10.04 -7.59 1.56
C GLU A 211 -10.14 -6.60 0.40
N THR A 212 -11.30 -6.53 -0.25
CA THR A 212 -11.61 -5.48 -1.23
C THR A 212 -11.90 -4.16 -0.49
N ILE A 213 -11.58 -3.04 -1.15
CA ILE A 213 -11.89 -1.71 -0.59
C ILE A 213 -13.42 -1.55 -0.44
N GLU A 214 -14.20 -2.15 -1.35
CA GLU A 214 -15.66 -2.13 -1.29
C GLU A 214 -16.20 -2.87 -0.06
N ASN A 215 -15.70 -4.07 0.21
CA ASN A 215 -16.09 -4.84 1.39
C ASN A 215 -15.69 -4.14 2.70
N LEU A 216 -14.49 -3.54 2.76
CA LEU A 216 -14.08 -2.77 3.92
C LEU A 216 -15.02 -1.58 4.20
N ARG A 217 -15.57 -0.94 3.15
CA ARG A 217 -16.58 0.11 3.29
C ARG A 217 -17.95 -0.44 3.68
N SER A 218 -18.32 -1.62 3.19
CA SER A 218 -19.61 -2.26 3.44
C SER A 218 -19.66 -3.02 4.77
N GLU A 219 -18.52 -3.23 5.44
CA GLU A 219 -18.52 -3.73 6.81
C GLU A 219 -19.29 -2.73 7.69
N ASN A 220 -20.50 -3.12 8.16
CA ASN A 220 -21.47 -2.26 8.84
C ASN A 220 -20.98 -1.70 10.18
N TYR A 221 -19.75 -1.18 10.21
CA TYR A 221 -19.26 -0.40 11.33
C TYR A 221 -19.96 0.95 11.39
N LYS A 222 -20.32 1.38 12.58
CA LYS A 222 -20.78 2.74 12.86
C LYS A 222 -19.87 3.35 13.91
N ARG A 223 -19.40 4.57 13.69
CA ARG A 223 -18.80 5.38 14.73
C ARG A 223 -19.94 6.01 15.53
N ILE A 224 -19.99 5.72 16.81
CA ILE A 224 -21.00 6.25 17.73
C ILE A 224 -20.28 7.13 18.73
N ILE A 225 -20.77 8.37 18.85
CA ILE A 225 -20.27 9.37 19.81
C ILE A 225 -21.45 9.79 20.66
N VAL A 226 -21.35 9.59 21.97
CA VAL A 226 -22.41 9.90 22.96
C VAL A 226 -21.88 10.90 23.96
N GLU A 227 -22.57 12.01 24.13
CA GLU A 227 -22.32 12.99 25.18
C GLU A 227 -23.45 12.88 26.24
N THR A 228 -23.07 12.69 27.50
CA THR A 228 -24.02 12.49 28.61
C THR A 228 -23.49 13.09 29.91
N ASP A 229 -24.37 13.58 30.79
CA ASP A 229 -24.01 14.03 32.14
C ASP A 229 -23.63 12.88 33.08
N THR A 230 -24.02 11.66 32.72
CA THR A 230 -23.76 10.47 33.53
C THR A 230 -22.33 10.01 33.36
N VAL A 231 -21.58 9.93 34.45
CA VAL A 231 -20.24 9.29 34.42
C VAL A 231 -20.47 7.78 34.30
N LEU A 232 -20.04 7.23 33.14
CA LEU A 232 -20.16 5.81 32.84
C LEU A 232 -18.92 5.06 33.28
N SER A 233 -19.12 3.85 33.82
CA SER A 233 -18.02 2.93 34.03
C SER A 233 -17.44 2.46 32.68
N HIS A 234 -16.16 2.11 32.66
CA HIS A 234 -15.49 1.58 31.45
C HIS A 234 -16.23 0.37 30.85
N ASP A 235 -16.90 -0.42 31.69
CA ASP A 235 -17.63 -1.63 31.28
C ASP A 235 -19.04 -1.37 30.75
N TYR A 236 -19.53 -0.14 30.81
CA TYR A 236 -20.91 0.16 30.39
C TYR A 236 -21.16 -0.20 28.93
N PHE A 237 -20.18 0.06 28.07
CA PHE A 237 -20.20 -0.28 26.64
C PHE A 237 -19.41 -1.57 26.31
N ASN A 238 -19.09 -2.40 27.30
CA ASN A 238 -18.51 -3.72 27.04
C ASN A 238 -19.60 -4.68 26.53
N ILE A 239 -19.94 -4.53 25.25
CA ILE A 239 -20.97 -5.27 24.53
C ILE A 239 -20.32 -5.87 23.30
N GLU A 240 -20.78 -7.03 22.88
CA GLU A 240 -20.37 -7.65 21.63
C GLU A 240 -20.55 -6.68 20.44
N GLY A 241 -19.52 -6.54 19.61
CA GLY A 241 -19.50 -5.63 18.48
C GLY A 241 -18.99 -4.21 18.80
N VAL A 242 -18.77 -3.84 20.06
CA VAL A 242 -18.14 -2.57 20.44
C VAL A 242 -16.61 -2.73 20.41
N SER A 243 -15.95 -1.76 19.80
CA SER A 243 -14.49 -1.67 19.72
C SER A 243 -14.01 -0.22 19.72
N ASP A 244 -12.70 -0.02 19.89
CA ASP A 244 -12.02 1.30 19.86
C ASP A 244 -12.71 2.33 20.74
N PHE A 245 -13.02 1.89 21.96
CA PHE A 245 -13.68 2.71 22.96
C PHE A 245 -12.72 3.76 23.51
N THR A 246 -13.11 5.01 23.38
CA THR A 246 -12.38 6.15 23.92
C THR A 246 -13.32 7.03 24.75
N THR A 247 -12.79 7.69 25.76
CA THR A 247 -13.54 8.62 26.59
C THR A 247 -12.76 9.93 26.76
N ASN A 248 -13.47 11.03 26.64
CA ASN A 248 -12.94 12.35 26.94
C ASN A 248 -13.99 13.11 27.74
N ASN A 249 -13.76 13.25 29.06
CA ASN A 249 -14.70 13.78 30.04
C ASN A 249 -16.07 13.05 29.98
N HIS A 250 -17.12 13.72 29.46
CA HIS A 250 -18.46 13.22 29.34
C HIS A 250 -18.84 12.74 27.92
N THR A 251 -17.84 12.64 27.04
CA THR A 251 -18.01 12.18 25.67
C THR A 251 -17.41 10.78 25.54
N TYR A 252 -18.18 9.84 25.06
CA TYR A 252 -17.82 8.44 24.84
C TYR A 252 -17.89 8.15 23.35
N SER A 253 -16.82 7.64 22.77
CA SER A 253 -16.72 7.31 21.35
C SER A 253 -16.27 5.87 21.16
N PHE A 254 -16.90 5.15 20.23
CA PHE A 254 -16.57 3.77 19.92
C PHE A 254 -17.00 3.37 18.52
N LEU A 255 -16.36 2.35 17.97
CA LEU A 255 -16.86 1.65 16.79
C LEU A 255 -17.83 0.55 17.23
N TYR A 256 -18.90 0.39 16.48
CA TYR A 256 -19.90 -0.65 16.69
C TYR A 256 -20.20 -1.42 15.41
N LYS A 257 -20.12 -2.74 15.48
CA LYS A 257 -20.50 -3.67 14.41
C LYS A 257 -21.58 -4.61 14.94
N GLY A 258 -22.82 -4.35 14.59
CA GLY A 258 -23.97 -5.14 15.07
C GLY A 258 -25.31 -4.51 14.75
N ASP A 259 -26.36 -5.03 15.36
CA ASP A 259 -27.70 -4.44 15.24
C ASP A 259 -27.76 -3.08 15.94
N ILE A 260 -27.93 -2.02 15.17
CA ILE A 260 -27.99 -0.65 15.65
C ILE A 260 -29.11 -0.45 16.71
N ASN A 261 -30.18 -1.23 16.64
CA ASN A 261 -31.27 -1.13 17.61
C ASN A 261 -30.85 -1.55 19.02
N LEU A 262 -29.95 -2.53 19.14
CA LEU A 262 -29.42 -2.98 20.43
C LEU A 262 -28.62 -1.87 21.10
N ILE A 263 -27.74 -1.21 20.38
CA ILE A 263 -26.90 -0.14 20.93
C ILE A 263 -27.76 1.11 21.24
N ILE A 264 -28.69 1.46 20.36
CA ILE A 264 -29.64 2.58 20.61
C ILE A 264 -30.46 2.33 21.89
N LYS A 265 -30.95 1.12 22.07
CA LYS A 265 -31.71 0.75 23.30
C LYS A 265 -30.82 0.88 24.55
N LYS A 266 -29.58 0.51 24.48
CA LYS A 266 -28.61 0.68 25.57
C LYS A 266 -28.37 2.16 25.87
N ILE A 267 -28.15 2.97 24.87
CA ILE A 267 -27.88 4.40 24.99
C ILE A 267 -29.11 5.14 25.49
N SER A 268 -30.33 4.75 25.07
CA SER A 268 -31.59 5.41 25.47
C SER A 268 -31.88 5.40 26.98
N SER A 269 -31.18 4.56 27.74
CA SER A 269 -31.26 4.56 29.21
C SER A 269 -30.45 5.68 29.89
N LEU A 270 -29.66 6.42 29.11
CA LEU A 270 -28.81 7.51 29.59
C LEU A 270 -29.51 8.87 29.40
N ASN A 271 -29.09 9.84 30.21
CA ASN A 271 -29.44 11.24 29.96
C ASN A 271 -28.52 11.83 28.88
N ILE A 272 -28.96 11.71 27.63
CA ILE A 272 -28.12 12.08 26.45
C ILE A 272 -28.24 13.57 26.20
N LYS A 273 -27.10 14.26 26.10
CA LYS A 273 -26.99 15.63 25.60
C LYS A 273 -26.88 15.69 24.10
N ASN A 274 -26.02 14.81 23.55
CA ASN A 274 -25.80 14.74 22.12
C ASN A 274 -25.45 13.30 21.73
N ILE A 275 -25.83 12.93 20.50
CA ILE A 275 -25.47 11.66 19.89
C ILE A 275 -25.16 11.87 18.42
N THR A 276 -24.04 11.34 17.98
CA THR A 276 -23.67 11.30 16.57
C THR A 276 -23.43 9.83 16.18
N ILE A 277 -24.05 9.41 15.09
CA ILE A 277 -23.86 8.09 14.49
C ILE A 277 -23.53 8.34 13.02
N HIS A 278 -22.32 7.95 12.60
CA HIS A 278 -21.91 8.07 11.20
C HIS A 278 -21.14 6.82 10.74
N GLU A 279 -20.99 6.68 9.46
CA GLU A 279 -20.11 5.66 8.90
C GLU A 279 -18.66 6.05 9.18
N PRO A 280 -17.87 5.14 9.78
CA PRO A 280 -16.46 5.42 10.00
C PRO A 280 -15.77 5.60 8.65
N ASP A 281 -14.75 6.44 8.61
CA ASP A 281 -13.89 6.45 7.45
C ASP A 281 -13.02 5.16 7.42
N LEU A 282 -12.43 4.89 6.26
CA LEU A 282 -11.60 3.70 6.14
C LEU A 282 -10.33 3.77 7.01
N GLU A 283 -9.88 4.96 7.40
CA GLU A 283 -8.74 5.13 8.29
C GLU A 283 -9.08 4.63 9.70
N GLU A 284 -10.27 4.91 10.18
CA GLU A 284 -10.79 4.37 11.46
C GLU A 284 -10.92 2.84 11.42
N ILE A 285 -11.42 2.27 10.31
CA ILE A 285 -11.50 0.82 10.12
C ILE A 285 -10.10 0.18 10.09
N PHE A 286 -9.14 0.82 9.41
CA PHE A 286 -7.76 0.34 9.39
C PHE A 286 -7.10 0.40 10.76
N MET A 287 -7.28 1.50 11.49
CA MET A 287 -6.76 1.62 12.86
C MET A 287 -7.30 0.52 13.76
N HIS A 288 -8.57 0.16 13.61
CA HIS A 288 -9.15 -0.98 14.32
C HIS A 288 -8.38 -2.29 14.09
N TYR A 289 -8.07 -2.63 12.80
CA TYR A 289 -7.24 -3.80 12.49
C TYR A 289 -5.81 -3.68 13.01
N TYR A 290 -5.26 -2.46 13.10
CA TYR A 290 -3.94 -2.24 13.66
C TYR A 290 -3.89 -2.40 15.18
N GLU A 291 -4.92 -1.98 15.91
CA GLU A 291 -4.91 -2.02 17.37
C GLU A 291 -5.18 -3.41 17.91
N LYS A 292 -6.14 -4.12 17.37
CA LYS A 292 -6.59 -5.41 17.91
C LYS A 292 -5.76 -6.61 17.47
N GLY A 293 -5.16 -6.60 16.28
CA GLY A 293 -4.31 -7.71 15.82
C GLY A 293 -5.02 -9.06 15.73
N GLU A 294 -6.35 -9.05 15.53
CA GLU A 294 -7.18 -10.24 15.31
C GLU A 294 -7.62 -10.34 13.84
#